data_16085547a1574bb1541685176e5d7c35
#
_entry.id   16085547a1574bb1541685176e5d7c35
#
_cell.length_a   1.000
_cell.length_b   1.000
_cell.length_c   1.000
_cell.angle_alpha   90.00
_cell.angle_beta   90.00
_cell.angle_gamma   90.00
#
_symmetry.space_group_name_H-M   'P 1'
#
loop_
_entity.id
_entity.type
_entity.pdbx_description
1 polymer ?
#
loop_
_entity_poly.entity_id
_entity_poly.type
_entity_poly.pdbx_seq_one_letter_code
_entity_poly.pdbx_strand_id
1 'polypeptide(L)'
;MTDDLFTPLELRETTSRNRVMVSPMCQYSCENRNGLASDLHLVHLGSRAVGGAGIVITEATAVTPEGRISPQDLGIWSDEHTEALAPVAEFVAERGAVPGIQLAHAGRKASKTRPWDGSEPIRVDEGGWEVFAPSDEPWPYDEGESPPVRRMTQEDIGNLIDDFRASAERALDAGFEIAEVHAAHGYLLHEFLSPITNRREDDYGGSFENRTRLVREVTEAVRAVWPEGKPVFVRISATDWEPDRNSWTTEGSIRLADALDDAGADLIDVSSGGISPDPQIPHTGAGYQVPYAERVTRESNADIGVGAVGGITSPAQADEVIRNDRADLAILAREHLRDPYFSLHAARDLDDLEGAEPPVQYQRGF
;
A
#
# COMPACT_ATOMS: atom_id res chain seq x y z
N MET A 1 -17.77 -13.10 21.91
CA MET A 1 -17.71 -11.63 21.95
C MET A 1 -17.45 -11.23 20.50
N THR A 2 -18.05 -10.20 20.00
CA THR A 2 -17.69 -9.65 18.68
C THR A 2 -16.35 -8.94 18.83
N ASP A 3 -15.48 -9.10 17.85
CA ASP A 3 -14.22 -8.38 17.80
C ASP A 3 -14.44 -6.87 17.80
N ASP A 4 -13.50 -6.12 18.32
CA ASP A 4 -13.47 -4.65 18.34
C ASP A 4 -12.12 -4.11 17.90
N LEU A 5 -11.97 -2.78 17.91
CA LEU A 5 -10.77 -2.13 17.39
C LEU A 5 -9.49 -2.58 18.12
N PHE A 6 -9.59 -2.98 19.38
CA PHE A 6 -8.44 -3.36 20.22
C PHE A 6 -8.31 -4.87 20.43
N THR A 7 -9.20 -5.67 19.85
CA THR A 7 -9.01 -7.13 19.79
C THR A 7 -7.78 -7.43 18.93
N PRO A 8 -6.79 -8.22 19.43
CA PRO A 8 -5.64 -8.62 18.63
C PRO A 8 -6.05 -9.29 17.32
N LEU A 9 -5.26 -9.12 16.28
CA LEU A 9 -5.45 -9.77 14.99
C LEU A 9 -4.30 -10.74 14.72
N GLU A 10 -4.64 -12.01 14.51
CA GLU A 10 -3.67 -13.04 14.11
C GLU A 10 -3.66 -13.15 12.59
N LEU A 11 -2.48 -13.01 12.00
CA LEU A 11 -2.22 -13.18 10.57
C LEU A 11 -1.05 -14.16 10.45
N ARG A 12 -1.33 -15.41 10.13
CA ARG A 12 -0.39 -16.53 10.22
C ARG A 12 0.21 -16.62 11.64
N GLU A 13 1.53 -16.53 11.79
CA GLU A 13 2.23 -16.53 13.09
C GLU A 13 2.49 -15.12 13.64
N THR A 14 2.09 -14.07 12.88
CA THR A 14 2.25 -12.69 13.28
C THR A 14 0.98 -12.19 13.97
N THR A 15 1.12 -11.67 15.19
CA THR A 15 0.01 -11.09 15.95
C THR A 15 0.14 -9.57 16.02
N SER A 16 -0.84 -8.86 15.51
CA SER A 16 -1.01 -7.42 15.75
C SER A 16 -1.77 -7.20 17.08
N ARG A 17 -1.25 -6.31 17.94
CA ARG A 17 -1.86 -6.02 19.26
C ARG A 17 -3.25 -5.43 19.19
N ASN A 18 -3.63 -4.80 18.07
CA ASN A 18 -4.95 -4.25 17.79
C ASN A 18 -5.18 -4.18 16.27
N ARG A 19 -6.35 -3.72 15.87
CA ARG A 19 -6.79 -3.67 14.47
C ARG A 19 -6.62 -2.29 13.83
N VAL A 20 -5.69 -1.48 14.34
CA VAL A 20 -5.32 -0.17 13.77
C VAL A 20 -4.04 -0.28 12.96
N MET A 21 -4.14 0.02 11.67
CA MET A 21 -2.99 0.04 10.77
C MET A 21 -2.69 1.46 10.27
N VAL A 22 -1.41 1.84 10.33
CA VAL A 22 -0.90 3.04 9.67
C VAL A 22 -0.75 2.75 8.18
N SER A 23 -1.56 3.42 7.36
CA SER A 23 -1.54 3.31 5.90
C SER A 23 -0.19 3.75 5.32
N PRO A 24 0.29 3.14 4.24
CA PRO A 24 1.37 3.69 3.44
C PRO A 24 1.09 5.13 2.99
N MET A 25 2.03 6.04 3.24
CA MET A 25 1.90 7.48 2.93
C MET A 25 3.22 8.03 2.46
N CYS A 26 3.36 8.33 1.17
CA CYS A 26 4.59 8.87 0.60
C CYS A 26 5.02 10.16 1.28
N GLN A 27 6.26 10.19 1.78
CA GLN A 27 6.87 11.32 2.46
C GLN A 27 7.78 12.13 1.52
N TYR A 28 8.24 11.51 0.42
CA TYR A 28 9.13 12.15 -0.56
C TYR A 28 10.36 12.80 0.09
N SER A 29 10.99 12.10 1.03
CA SER A 29 11.98 12.67 1.96
C SER A 29 13.40 12.14 1.80
N CYS A 30 13.67 11.39 0.73
CA CYS A 30 15.04 11.00 0.34
C CYS A 30 15.70 12.15 -0.41
N GLU A 31 16.12 13.20 0.33
CA GLU A 31 16.62 14.46 -0.24
C GLU A 31 17.86 14.27 -1.12
N ASN A 32 18.67 13.25 -0.87
CA ASN A 32 19.82 12.88 -1.70
C ASN A 32 19.42 12.17 -3.01
N ARG A 33 18.14 11.94 -3.25
CA ARG A 33 17.58 11.28 -4.45
C ARG A 33 18.13 9.87 -4.70
N ASN A 34 18.55 9.21 -3.64
CA ASN A 34 19.15 7.87 -3.66
C ASN A 34 18.26 6.77 -3.08
N GLY A 35 17.03 7.10 -2.64
CA GLY A 35 16.08 6.18 -2.08
C GLY A 35 16.35 5.70 -0.64
N LEU A 36 17.44 6.16 -0.01
CA LEU A 36 17.80 5.72 1.34
C LEU A 36 16.92 6.35 2.41
N ALA A 37 16.49 5.55 3.37
CA ALA A 37 15.76 6.02 4.54
C ALA A 37 16.61 7.01 5.36
N SER A 38 15.94 7.97 5.97
CA SER A 38 16.54 9.04 6.78
C SER A 38 15.89 9.07 8.17
N ASP A 39 16.43 9.93 9.05
CA ASP A 39 15.86 10.15 10.39
C ASP A 39 14.37 10.52 10.36
N LEU A 40 13.90 11.17 9.26
CA LEU A 40 12.50 11.51 9.13
C LEU A 40 11.61 10.25 9.04
N HIS A 41 12.06 9.21 8.34
CA HIS A 41 11.32 7.94 8.26
C HIS A 41 11.21 7.28 9.64
N LEU A 42 12.30 7.29 10.44
CA LEU A 42 12.29 6.80 11.80
C LEU A 42 11.32 7.60 12.69
N VAL A 43 11.36 8.93 12.63
CA VAL A 43 10.47 9.80 13.41
C VAL A 43 9.02 9.62 12.96
N HIS A 44 8.77 9.54 11.65
CA HIS A 44 7.44 9.37 11.09
C HIS A 44 6.81 8.04 11.51
N LEU A 45 7.45 6.92 11.21
CA LEU A 45 6.91 5.58 11.50
C LEU A 45 6.98 5.27 13.00
N GLY A 46 8.10 5.59 13.64
CA GLY A 46 8.34 5.34 15.05
C GLY A 46 7.36 6.07 15.96
N SER A 47 6.95 7.30 15.64
CA SER A 47 5.96 8.03 16.45
C SER A 47 4.60 7.35 16.46
N ARG A 48 4.18 6.71 15.36
CA ARG A 48 2.91 5.96 15.27
C ARG A 48 2.98 4.64 16.03
N ALA A 49 4.13 3.96 16.00
CA ALA A 49 4.37 2.77 16.83
C ALA A 49 4.33 3.12 18.33
N VAL A 50 4.99 4.21 18.75
CA VAL A 50 4.89 4.79 20.11
C VAL A 50 3.45 5.19 20.42
N GLY A 51 2.71 5.68 19.43
CA GLY A 51 1.31 6.08 19.51
C GLY A 51 0.30 4.93 19.59
N GLY A 52 0.75 3.68 19.66
CA GLY A 52 -0.11 2.53 19.95
C GLY A 52 -0.69 1.81 18.72
N ALA A 53 -0.31 2.17 17.49
CA ALA A 53 -0.77 1.45 16.30
C ALA A 53 -0.35 -0.03 16.33
N GLY A 54 -1.22 -0.93 15.86
CA GLY A 54 -0.95 -2.36 15.77
C GLY A 54 0.01 -2.70 14.64
N ILE A 55 -0.19 -2.10 13.48
CA ILE A 55 0.64 -2.29 12.28
C ILE A 55 1.10 -0.94 11.76
N VAL A 56 2.37 -0.83 11.36
CA VAL A 56 2.94 0.38 10.76
C VAL A 56 3.62 0.01 9.44
N ILE A 57 3.04 0.46 8.32
CA ILE A 57 3.58 0.20 6.97
C ILE A 57 4.34 1.43 6.47
N THR A 58 5.50 1.19 5.83
CA THR A 58 6.26 2.26 5.15
C THR A 58 5.45 2.87 4.02
N GLU A 59 5.85 4.04 3.55
CA GLU A 59 5.42 4.58 2.26
C GLU A 59 5.71 3.62 1.10
N ALA A 60 5.12 3.90 -0.08
CA ALA A 60 5.47 3.20 -1.31
C ALA A 60 6.99 3.21 -1.49
N THR A 61 7.59 2.02 -1.38
CA THR A 61 9.04 1.80 -1.42
C THR A 61 9.39 1.18 -2.77
N ALA A 62 10.10 1.92 -3.60
CA ALA A 62 10.37 1.53 -4.97
C ALA A 62 11.28 0.30 -5.04
N VAL A 63 10.88 -0.71 -5.85
CA VAL A 63 11.65 -1.94 -6.07
C VAL A 63 12.78 -1.75 -7.08
N THR A 64 12.73 -0.68 -7.88
CA THR A 64 13.76 -0.25 -8.84
C THR A 64 13.93 1.27 -8.80
N PRO A 65 15.09 1.81 -9.23
CA PRO A 65 15.27 3.28 -9.28
C PRO A 65 14.23 4.01 -10.12
N GLU A 66 13.85 3.46 -11.26
CA GLU A 66 12.84 4.01 -12.17
C GLU A 66 11.40 3.81 -11.69
N GLY A 67 11.20 2.91 -10.73
CA GLY A 67 9.90 2.69 -10.08
C GLY A 67 9.46 3.77 -9.11
N ARG A 68 10.30 4.78 -8.84
CA ARG A 68 9.96 5.92 -7.97
C ARG A 68 8.95 6.86 -8.60
N ILE A 69 8.04 7.40 -7.79
CA ILE A 69 7.12 8.46 -8.22
C ILE A 69 7.91 9.75 -8.46
N SER A 70 8.76 10.10 -7.50
CA SER A 70 9.66 11.25 -7.57
C SER A 70 11.10 10.84 -7.25
N PRO A 71 12.10 11.65 -7.61
CA PRO A 71 13.50 11.37 -7.24
C PRO A 71 13.72 11.19 -5.73
N GLN A 72 12.82 11.74 -4.90
CA GLN A 72 12.92 11.73 -3.44
C GLN A 72 12.13 10.59 -2.78
N ASP A 73 11.63 9.62 -3.53
CA ASP A 73 10.95 8.46 -2.97
C ASP A 73 11.92 7.50 -2.26
N LEU A 74 11.36 6.78 -1.29
CA LEU A 74 12.02 5.67 -0.63
C LEU A 74 12.20 4.49 -1.60
N GLY A 75 13.25 3.70 -1.42
CA GLY A 75 13.54 2.52 -2.23
C GLY A 75 14.12 1.36 -1.45
N ILE A 76 14.19 0.18 -2.13
CA ILE A 76 14.77 -1.05 -1.57
C ILE A 76 15.48 -1.90 -2.64
N TRP A 77 16.02 -1.29 -3.67
CA TRP A 77 16.66 -1.99 -4.79
C TRP A 77 18.13 -2.39 -4.58
N SER A 78 18.74 -2.06 -3.42
CA SER A 78 20.12 -2.45 -3.08
C SER A 78 20.29 -2.73 -1.59
N ASP A 79 21.39 -3.37 -1.21
CA ASP A 79 21.69 -3.73 0.18
C ASP A 79 21.89 -2.50 1.08
N GLU A 80 22.34 -1.36 0.53
CA GLU A 80 22.41 -0.10 1.26
C GLU A 80 21.03 0.37 1.76
N HIS A 81 19.97 0.08 1.01
CA HIS A 81 18.59 0.39 1.44
C HIS A 81 18.17 -0.52 2.59
N THR A 82 18.55 -1.80 2.57
CA THR A 82 18.33 -2.74 3.67
C THR A 82 18.96 -2.21 4.97
N GLU A 83 20.23 -1.80 4.90
CA GLU A 83 20.95 -1.23 6.05
C GLU A 83 20.28 0.06 6.58
N ALA A 84 19.79 0.92 5.68
CA ALA A 84 19.13 2.17 6.05
C ALA A 84 17.73 1.98 6.66
N LEU A 85 17.00 0.92 6.26
CA LEU A 85 15.64 0.61 6.74
C LEU A 85 15.63 -0.23 8.01
N ALA A 86 16.67 -1.04 8.26
CA ALA A 86 16.73 -1.94 9.42
C ALA A 86 16.50 -1.22 10.77
N PRO A 87 17.09 -0.05 11.06
CA PRO A 87 16.82 0.66 12.32
C PRO A 87 15.37 1.14 12.45
N VAL A 88 14.67 1.37 11.33
CA VAL A 88 13.27 1.79 11.33
C VAL A 88 12.38 0.60 11.68
N ALA A 89 12.60 -0.55 11.05
CA ALA A 89 11.86 -1.78 11.33
C ALA A 89 12.06 -2.24 12.77
N GLU A 90 13.32 -2.25 13.25
CA GLU A 90 13.69 -2.60 14.64
C GLU A 90 12.96 -1.68 15.64
N PHE A 91 13.01 -0.36 15.44
CA PHE A 91 12.37 0.57 16.35
C PHE A 91 10.86 0.37 16.43
N VAL A 92 10.20 0.17 15.27
CA VAL A 92 8.74 -0.09 15.21
C VAL A 92 8.40 -1.37 15.98
N ALA A 93 9.14 -2.46 15.76
CA ALA A 93 8.95 -3.73 16.46
C ALA A 93 9.18 -3.61 17.97
N GLU A 94 10.24 -2.92 18.42
CA GLU A 94 10.50 -2.69 19.84
C GLU A 94 9.39 -1.88 20.55
N ARG A 95 8.58 -1.13 19.80
CA ARG A 95 7.42 -0.40 20.34
C ARG A 95 6.14 -1.22 20.29
N GLY A 96 6.21 -2.51 19.94
CA GLY A 96 5.09 -3.44 19.95
C GLY A 96 4.14 -3.30 18.75
N ALA A 97 4.53 -2.57 17.71
CA ALA A 97 3.82 -2.57 16.45
C ALA A 97 4.47 -3.55 15.46
N VAL A 98 3.68 -4.12 14.55
CA VAL A 98 4.19 -4.98 13.48
C VAL A 98 4.75 -4.10 12.35
N PRO A 99 6.07 -4.15 12.05
CA PRO A 99 6.66 -3.37 10.95
C PRO A 99 6.32 -4.00 9.59
N GLY A 100 5.77 -3.20 8.69
CA GLY A 100 5.50 -3.59 7.32
C GLY A 100 6.15 -2.67 6.30
N ILE A 101 6.33 -3.17 5.08
CA ILE A 101 6.86 -2.43 3.95
C ILE A 101 5.95 -2.55 2.73
N GLN A 102 5.67 -1.42 2.06
CA GLN A 102 4.93 -1.44 0.80
C GLN A 102 5.89 -1.44 -0.38
N LEU A 103 5.95 -2.55 -1.12
CA LEU A 103 6.74 -2.72 -2.35
C LEU A 103 5.97 -2.15 -3.54
N ALA A 104 6.60 -1.25 -4.30
CA ALA A 104 5.91 -0.46 -5.30
C ALA A 104 6.74 -0.22 -6.57
N HIS A 105 6.03 0.05 -7.67
CA HIS A 105 6.58 0.63 -8.91
C HIS A 105 5.55 1.61 -9.49
N ALA A 106 5.96 2.86 -9.69
CA ALA A 106 5.03 3.94 -10.03
C ALA A 106 4.48 3.91 -11.47
N GLY A 107 5.06 3.07 -12.34
CA GLY A 107 4.58 2.94 -13.72
C GLY A 107 4.65 4.25 -14.49
N ARG A 108 3.64 4.53 -15.30
CA ARG A 108 3.53 5.78 -16.08
C ARG A 108 3.38 7.05 -15.26
N LYS A 109 3.17 6.92 -13.94
CA LYS A 109 3.08 8.04 -12.98
C LYS A 109 4.42 8.34 -12.30
N ALA A 110 5.50 7.67 -12.70
CA ALA A 110 6.86 7.92 -12.25
C ALA A 110 7.45 9.21 -12.85
N SER A 111 8.64 9.58 -12.41
CA SER A 111 9.42 10.70 -12.96
C SER A 111 8.72 12.05 -12.89
N LYS A 112 8.16 12.39 -11.72
CA LYS A 112 7.52 13.70 -11.46
C LYS A 112 8.03 14.36 -10.19
N THR A 113 7.80 15.67 -10.08
CA THR A 113 8.12 16.44 -8.89
C THR A 113 7.18 16.07 -7.72
N ARG A 114 7.61 16.40 -6.50
CA ARG A 114 6.81 16.18 -5.29
C ARG A 114 5.48 16.96 -5.34
N PRO A 115 4.43 16.55 -4.61
CA PRO A 115 3.13 17.23 -4.65
C PRO A 115 3.19 18.73 -4.33
N TRP A 116 4.05 19.13 -3.40
CA TRP A 116 4.23 20.57 -3.05
C TRP A 116 5.16 21.32 -4.00
N ASP A 117 5.82 20.62 -4.92
CA ASP A 117 6.62 21.20 -6.01
C ASP A 117 5.85 21.15 -7.35
N GLY A 118 4.53 20.88 -7.33
CA GLY A 118 3.63 20.96 -8.47
C GLY A 118 3.13 19.61 -9.01
N SER A 119 3.75 18.47 -8.68
CA SER A 119 3.47 17.15 -9.30
C SER A 119 3.67 17.12 -10.82
N GLU A 120 4.56 17.96 -11.34
CA GLU A 120 4.85 18.10 -12.75
C GLU A 120 5.80 17.01 -13.25
N PRO A 121 5.70 16.60 -14.53
CA PRO A 121 6.63 15.64 -15.11
C PRO A 121 8.06 16.23 -15.15
N ILE A 122 9.07 15.39 -14.85
CA ILE A 122 10.48 15.76 -14.93
C ILE A 122 11.03 15.25 -16.25
N ARG A 123 11.61 16.15 -17.06
CA ARG A 123 12.22 15.81 -18.33
C ARG A 123 13.50 14.99 -18.12
N VAL A 124 13.83 14.13 -19.07
CA VAL A 124 15.04 13.27 -18.98
C VAL A 124 16.32 14.11 -18.88
N ASP A 125 16.40 15.25 -19.60
CA ASP A 125 17.53 16.18 -19.56
C ASP A 125 17.61 17.02 -18.26
N GLU A 126 16.56 16.96 -17.41
CA GLU A 126 16.47 17.61 -16.10
C GLU A 126 16.60 16.61 -14.92
N GLY A 127 16.94 15.36 -15.23
CA GLY A 127 17.14 14.30 -14.23
C GLY A 127 15.90 13.41 -13.98
N GLY A 128 14.90 13.49 -14.85
CA GLY A 128 13.83 12.51 -14.98
C GLY A 128 14.29 11.27 -15.77
N TRP A 129 13.37 10.35 -16.02
CA TRP A 129 13.66 9.07 -16.69
C TRP A 129 12.47 8.60 -17.53
N GLU A 130 12.76 7.65 -18.44
CA GLU A 130 11.75 6.90 -19.19
C GLU A 130 10.91 6.04 -18.22
N VAL A 131 9.59 6.05 -18.39
CA VAL A 131 8.66 5.34 -17.50
C VAL A 131 8.12 4.08 -18.16
N PHE A 132 7.85 3.05 -17.37
CA PHE A 132 7.29 1.79 -17.84
C PHE A 132 5.77 1.77 -17.70
N ALA A 133 5.09 1.12 -18.66
CA ALA A 133 3.64 0.95 -18.63
C ALA A 133 3.23 -0.33 -19.39
N PRO A 134 2.00 -0.85 -19.19
CA PRO A 134 1.49 -1.95 -19.99
C PRO A 134 1.29 -1.59 -21.48
N SER A 135 1.09 -0.31 -21.77
CA SER A 135 0.79 0.22 -23.12
C SER A 135 1.48 1.55 -23.35
N ASP A 136 1.54 2.01 -24.61
CA ASP A 136 2.23 3.26 -25.01
C ASP A 136 1.39 4.53 -24.66
N GLU A 137 0.64 4.50 -23.56
CA GLU A 137 -0.25 5.60 -23.14
C GLU A 137 0.33 6.33 -21.93
N PRO A 138 0.80 7.60 -22.10
CA PRO A 138 1.34 8.36 -20.99
C PRO A 138 0.26 8.75 -19.97
N TRP A 139 0.70 9.11 -18.77
CA TRP A 139 -0.17 9.82 -17.84
C TRP A 139 -0.49 11.20 -18.42
N PRO A 140 -1.77 11.59 -18.51
CA PRO A 140 -2.16 12.90 -19.03
C PRO A 140 -1.91 13.96 -17.94
N TYR A 141 -0.80 14.69 -18.07
CA TYR A 141 -0.51 15.85 -17.24
C TYR A 141 -1.26 17.08 -17.76
N ASP A 142 -1.69 17.97 -16.88
CA ASP A 142 -2.33 19.23 -17.24
C ASP A 142 -1.32 20.20 -17.91
N GLU A 143 -0.09 20.19 -17.41
CA GLU A 143 1.02 21.01 -17.91
C GLU A 143 2.27 20.14 -18.06
N GLY A 144 3.15 20.55 -18.98
CA GLY A 144 4.41 19.87 -19.27
C GLY A 144 4.29 18.71 -20.27
N GLU A 145 5.41 18.24 -20.74
CA GLU A 145 5.53 17.08 -21.62
C GLU A 145 5.72 15.82 -20.79
N SER A 146 4.85 14.84 -20.97
CA SER A 146 4.96 13.55 -20.27
C SER A 146 6.33 12.91 -20.51
N PRO A 147 6.91 12.22 -19.49
CA PRO A 147 8.11 11.43 -19.71
C PRO A 147 7.90 10.42 -20.83
N PRO A 148 8.96 10.05 -21.57
CA PRO A 148 8.86 8.97 -22.55
C PRO A 148 8.32 7.71 -21.91
N VAL A 149 7.29 7.10 -22.53
CA VAL A 149 6.68 5.87 -22.04
C VAL A 149 7.23 4.69 -22.84
N ARG A 150 7.72 3.70 -22.13
CA ARG A 150 8.12 2.42 -22.69
C ARG A 150 7.09 1.34 -22.34
N ARG A 151 6.43 0.82 -23.38
CA ARG A 151 5.60 -0.37 -23.21
C ARG A 151 6.47 -1.56 -22.82
N MET A 152 6.14 -2.20 -21.71
CA MET A 152 6.87 -3.36 -21.20
C MET A 152 6.77 -4.55 -22.15
N THR A 153 7.91 -5.15 -22.46
CA THR A 153 8.02 -6.47 -23.09
C THR A 153 7.74 -7.59 -22.08
N GLN A 154 7.62 -8.83 -22.52
CA GLN A 154 7.53 -9.98 -21.60
C GLN A 154 8.83 -10.16 -20.78
N GLU A 155 9.98 -9.80 -21.33
CA GLU A 155 11.26 -9.80 -20.63
C GLU A 155 11.26 -8.73 -19.51
N ASP A 156 10.80 -7.50 -19.79
CA ASP A 156 10.66 -6.44 -18.77
C ASP A 156 9.72 -6.89 -17.64
N ILE A 157 8.63 -7.58 -17.96
CA ILE A 157 7.70 -8.14 -16.95
C ILE A 157 8.39 -9.19 -16.09
N GLY A 158 9.16 -10.10 -16.70
CA GLY A 158 9.93 -11.10 -15.95
C GLY A 158 10.96 -10.46 -15.02
N ASN A 159 11.69 -9.46 -15.49
CA ASN A 159 12.64 -8.70 -14.67
C ASN A 159 11.94 -7.99 -13.49
N LEU A 160 10.79 -7.36 -13.74
CA LEU A 160 10.01 -6.72 -12.68
C LEU A 160 9.58 -7.71 -11.57
N ILE A 161 9.15 -8.91 -11.93
CA ILE A 161 8.79 -9.96 -10.96
C ILE A 161 10.02 -10.35 -10.12
N ASP A 162 11.18 -10.46 -10.74
CA ASP A 162 12.45 -10.73 -10.05
C ASP A 162 12.86 -9.56 -9.12
N ASP A 163 12.63 -8.30 -9.53
CA ASP A 163 12.88 -7.11 -8.72
C ASP A 163 11.99 -7.06 -7.48
N PHE A 164 10.70 -7.41 -7.59
CA PHE A 164 9.81 -7.54 -6.43
C PHE A 164 10.27 -8.64 -5.49
N ARG A 165 10.68 -9.81 -6.02
CA ARG A 165 11.22 -10.91 -5.22
C ARG A 165 12.47 -10.47 -4.46
N ALA A 166 13.46 -9.90 -5.15
CA ALA A 166 14.71 -9.45 -4.54
C ALA A 166 14.47 -8.32 -3.50
N SER A 167 13.49 -7.46 -3.75
CA SER A 167 13.08 -6.42 -2.81
C SER A 167 12.41 -6.99 -1.55
N ALA A 168 11.61 -8.06 -1.70
CA ALA A 168 11.04 -8.77 -0.56
C ALA A 168 12.13 -9.46 0.28
N GLU A 169 13.14 -10.09 -0.33
CA GLU A 169 14.29 -10.66 0.39
C GLU A 169 15.01 -9.58 1.20
N ARG A 170 15.31 -8.42 0.61
CA ARG A 170 15.93 -7.28 1.31
C ARG A 170 15.06 -6.72 2.43
N ALA A 171 13.76 -6.67 2.23
CA ALA A 171 12.82 -6.23 3.27
C ALA A 171 12.81 -7.20 4.46
N LEU A 172 12.88 -8.50 4.20
CA LEU A 172 13.01 -9.52 5.24
C LEU A 172 14.32 -9.36 6.01
N ASP A 173 15.43 -9.14 5.31
CA ASP A 173 16.75 -8.90 5.91
C ASP A 173 16.79 -7.60 6.72
N ALA A 174 16.02 -6.59 6.35
CA ALA A 174 15.84 -5.36 7.12
C ALA A 174 14.97 -5.53 8.39
N GLY A 175 14.32 -6.69 8.57
CA GLY A 175 13.53 -7.00 9.76
C GLY A 175 12.04 -6.69 9.65
N PHE A 176 11.50 -6.49 8.46
CA PHE A 176 10.05 -6.36 8.27
C PHE A 176 9.32 -7.69 8.48
N GLU A 177 8.12 -7.60 9.02
CA GLU A 177 7.22 -8.73 9.29
C GLU A 177 6.11 -8.86 8.25
N ILE A 178 5.74 -7.76 7.58
CA ILE A 178 4.70 -7.71 6.54
C ILE A 178 5.30 -7.15 5.26
N ALA A 179 5.10 -7.86 4.15
CA ALA A 179 5.32 -7.33 2.80
C ALA A 179 3.96 -6.99 2.18
N GLU A 180 3.77 -5.75 1.77
CA GLU A 180 2.58 -5.32 1.03
C GLU A 180 2.93 -5.03 -0.42
N VAL A 181 2.28 -5.71 -1.36
CA VAL A 181 2.39 -5.46 -2.81
C VAL A 181 1.45 -4.32 -3.20
N HIS A 182 1.98 -3.25 -3.76
CA HIS A 182 1.18 -2.09 -4.18
C HIS A 182 0.58 -2.27 -5.58
N ALA A 183 -0.67 -2.73 -5.65
CA ALA A 183 -1.44 -2.92 -6.88
C ALA A 183 -2.63 -1.94 -7.01
N ALA A 184 -2.45 -0.69 -6.57
CA ALA A 184 -3.49 0.33 -6.49
C ALA A 184 -3.07 1.67 -7.10
N HIS A 185 -4.00 2.64 -7.08
CA HIS A 185 -3.79 4.08 -7.30
C HIS A 185 -3.22 4.46 -8.67
N GLY A 186 -3.43 3.61 -9.70
CA GLY A 186 -2.93 3.88 -11.05
C GLY A 186 -1.41 3.77 -11.17
N TYR A 187 -0.76 3.04 -10.26
CA TYR A 187 0.63 2.64 -10.39
C TYR A 187 0.74 1.34 -11.20
N LEU A 188 1.95 0.89 -11.50
CA LEU A 188 2.22 -0.10 -12.52
C LEU A 188 1.34 -1.35 -12.44
N LEU A 189 1.22 -1.98 -11.28
CA LEU A 189 0.42 -3.20 -11.15
C LEU A 189 -1.09 -2.93 -11.36
N HIS A 190 -1.60 -1.77 -10.89
CA HIS A 190 -2.97 -1.35 -11.19
C HIS A 190 -3.18 -1.01 -12.68
N GLU A 191 -2.16 -0.46 -13.34
CA GLU A 191 -2.22 -0.21 -14.78
C GLU A 191 -2.45 -1.49 -15.59
N PHE A 192 -1.90 -2.63 -15.14
CA PHE A 192 -2.16 -3.93 -15.75
C PHE A 192 -3.57 -4.45 -15.48
N LEU A 193 -4.14 -4.19 -14.30
CA LEU A 193 -5.52 -4.59 -13.94
C LEU A 193 -6.57 -3.84 -14.77
N SER A 194 -6.40 -2.52 -14.91
CA SER A 194 -7.40 -1.66 -15.52
C SER A 194 -7.41 -1.75 -17.06
N PRO A 195 -8.55 -2.02 -17.68
CA PRO A 195 -8.66 -1.98 -19.15
C PRO A 195 -8.54 -0.56 -19.72
N ILE A 196 -8.55 0.49 -18.90
CA ILE A 196 -8.30 1.86 -19.32
C ILE A 196 -6.86 2.01 -19.81
N THR A 197 -5.90 1.41 -19.10
CA THR A 197 -4.48 1.53 -19.35
C THR A 197 -3.87 0.30 -20.01
N ASN A 198 -4.42 -0.88 -19.73
CA ASN A 198 -3.95 -2.13 -20.31
C ASN A 198 -4.66 -2.43 -21.62
N ARG A 199 -4.01 -2.08 -22.74
CA ARG A 199 -4.47 -2.37 -24.11
C ARG A 199 -3.64 -3.47 -24.77
N ARG A 200 -3.04 -4.36 -23.97
CA ARG A 200 -2.25 -5.49 -24.46
C ARG A 200 -3.15 -6.54 -25.08
N GLU A 201 -2.61 -7.25 -26.08
CA GLU A 201 -3.26 -8.37 -26.78
C GLU A 201 -2.53 -9.70 -26.54
N ASP A 202 -1.54 -9.70 -25.63
CA ASP A 202 -0.79 -10.89 -25.22
C ASP A 202 -1.34 -11.46 -23.90
N ASP A 203 -0.59 -12.40 -23.30
CA ASP A 203 -0.98 -13.11 -22.07
C ASP A 203 -1.15 -12.21 -20.83
N TYR A 204 -0.81 -10.92 -20.91
CA TYR A 204 -0.95 -9.92 -19.85
C TYR A 204 -2.05 -8.89 -20.13
N GLY A 205 -2.91 -9.09 -21.16
CA GLY A 205 -3.96 -8.14 -21.51
C GLY A 205 -5.24 -8.80 -22.03
N GLY A 206 -6.28 -8.00 -22.24
CA GLY A 206 -7.57 -8.44 -22.74
C GLY A 206 -8.48 -9.04 -21.65
N SER A 207 -8.45 -10.35 -21.42
CA SER A 207 -9.32 -11.01 -20.44
C SER A 207 -8.98 -10.62 -18.97
N PHE A 208 -9.90 -10.89 -18.06
CA PHE A 208 -9.68 -10.70 -16.63
C PHE A 208 -8.44 -11.51 -16.16
N GLU A 209 -8.36 -12.77 -16.53
CA GLU A 209 -7.29 -13.69 -16.15
C GLU A 209 -5.92 -13.16 -16.60
N ASN A 210 -5.84 -12.59 -17.81
CA ASN A 210 -4.62 -12.01 -18.34
C ASN A 210 -4.25 -10.71 -17.67
N ARG A 211 -5.22 -9.80 -17.44
CA ARG A 211 -4.93 -8.53 -16.75
C ARG A 211 -4.54 -8.71 -15.29
N THR A 212 -5.04 -9.74 -14.62
CA THR A 212 -4.68 -10.05 -13.22
C THR A 212 -3.39 -10.87 -13.09
N ARG A 213 -2.88 -11.41 -14.18
CA ARG A 213 -1.70 -12.30 -14.20
C ARG A 213 -0.49 -11.68 -13.51
N LEU A 214 -0.12 -10.45 -13.87
CA LEU A 214 1.08 -9.81 -13.31
C LEU A 214 0.98 -9.62 -11.79
N VAL A 215 -0.17 -9.17 -11.29
CA VAL A 215 -0.35 -8.98 -9.83
C VAL A 215 -0.25 -10.31 -9.08
N ARG A 216 -0.81 -11.38 -9.65
CA ARG A 216 -0.71 -12.74 -9.08
C ARG A 216 0.71 -13.24 -9.09
N GLU A 217 1.41 -13.16 -10.23
CA GLU A 217 2.80 -13.63 -10.37
C GLU A 217 3.76 -12.85 -9.45
N VAL A 218 3.55 -11.54 -9.27
CA VAL A 218 4.30 -10.73 -8.28
C VAL A 218 3.99 -11.19 -6.86
N THR A 219 2.72 -11.42 -6.53
CA THR A 219 2.32 -11.92 -5.20
C THR A 219 2.92 -13.30 -4.91
N GLU A 220 2.84 -14.22 -5.86
CA GLU A 220 3.47 -15.55 -5.78
C GLU A 220 5.00 -15.46 -5.61
N ALA A 221 5.65 -14.53 -6.33
CA ALA A 221 7.10 -14.33 -6.23
C ALA A 221 7.54 -13.77 -4.86
N VAL A 222 6.76 -12.83 -4.30
CA VAL A 222 6.97 -12.31 -2.93
C VAL A 222 6.70 -13.42 -1.92
N ARG A 223 5.58 -14.14 -2.03
CA ARG A 223 5.23 -15.25 -1.13
C ARG A 223 6.30 -16.35 -1.12
N ALA A 224 6.90 -16.65 -2.27
CA ALA A 224 7.89 -17.70 -2.39
C ALA A 224 9.18 -17.47 -1.57
N VAL A 225 9.52 -16.22 -1.28
CA VAL A 225 10.71 -15.85 -0.47
C VAL A 225 10.33 -15.36 0.93
N TRP A 226 9.08 -15.01 1.15
CA TRP A 226 8.58 -14.54 2.45
C TRP A 226 8.30 -15.75 3.35
N PRO A 227 8.75 -15.77 4.62
CA PRO A 227 8.52 -16.90 5.52
C PRO A 227 7.06 -17.28 5.65
N GLU A 228 6.75 -18.56 5.77
CA GLU A 228 5.38 -19.06 5.84
C GLU A 228 4.59 -18.46 7.02
N GLY A 229 5.25 -18.21 8.15
CA GLY A 229 4.64 -17.60 9.33
C GLY A 229 4.41 -16.08 9.23
N LYS A 230 4.92 -15.42 8.19
CA LYS A 230 4.79 -13.96 8.00
C LYS A 230 3.79 -13.63 6.90
N PRO A 231 2.86 -12.66 7.12
CA PRO A 231 1.82 -12.36 6.14
C PRO A 231 2.32 -11.53 4.95
N VAL A 232 1.66 -11.75 3.81
CA VAL A 232 1.78 -10.95 2.58
C VAL A 232 0.45 -10.23 2.33
N PHE A 233 0.51 -8.91 2.21
CA PHE A 233 -0.64 -8.06 1.90
C PHE A 233 -0.61 -7.64 0.43
N VAL A 234 -1.78 -7.33 -0.12
CA VAL A 234 -1.90 -6.69 -1.44
C VAL A 234 -2.84 -5.50 -1.35
N ARG A 235 -2.33 -4.31 -1.69
CA ARG A 235 -3.18 -3.13 -1.77
C ARG A 235 -3.75 -2.98 -3.16
N ILE A 236 -5.09 -2.81 -3.24
CA ILE A 236 -5.82 -2.68 -4.50
C ILE A 236 -6.64 -1.38 -4.56
N SER A 237 -6.94 -0.93 -5.76
CA SER A 237 -8.02 0.02 -6.01
C SER A 237 -9.28 -0.75 -6.39
N ALA A 238 -10.29 -0.74 -5.51
CA ALA A 238 -11.52 -1.50 -5.72
C ALA A 238 -12.31 -1.10 -6.96
N THR A 239 -12.14 0.14 -7.43
CA THR A 239 -12.78 0.69 -8.63
C THR A 239 -11.95 1.83 -9.19
N ASP A 240 -12.00 2.02 -10.51
CA ASP A 240 -11.37 3.15 -11.21
C ASP A 240 -12.15 4.45 -11.05
N TRP A 241 -13.41 4.41 -10.60
CA TRP A 241 -14.34 5.55 -10.60
C TRP A 241 -14.65 6.12 -12.00
N GLU A 242 -14.70 5.24 -13.00
CA GLU A 242 -14.95 5.57 -14.40
C GLU A 242 -16.18 4.79 -14.93
N PRO A 243 -17.40 5.14 -14.48
CA PRO A 243 -18.61 4.36 -14.77
C PRO A 243 -19.01 4.37 -16.25
N ASP A 244 -18.58 5.39 -17.01
CA ASP A 244 -18.92 5.55 -18.43
C ASP A 244 -17.91 4.88 -19.38
N ARG A 245 -16.89 4.23 -18.82
CA ARG A 245 -15.82 3.56 -19.58
C ARG A 245 -15.76 2.07 -19.24
N ASN A 246 -15.17 1.28 -20.14
CA ASN A 246 -14.69 -0.04 -19.75
C ASN A 246 -13.53 0.14 -18.76
N SER A 247 -13.80 -0.10 -17.48
CA SER A 247 -12.92 0.22 -16.36
C SER A 247 -12.82 -0.95 -15.38
N TRP A 248 -11.90 -0.85 -14.42
CA TRP A 248 -11.84 -1.77 -13.31
C TRP A 248 -12.97 -1.47 -12.32
N THR A 249 -13.67 -2.50 -11.88
CA THR A 249 -14.86 -2.37 -11.03
C THR A 249 -14.72 -3.19 -9.75
N THR A 250 -15.61 -2.95 -8.80
CA THR A 250 -15.64 -3.70 -7.53
C THR A 250 -15.88 -5.20 -7.75
N GLU A 251 -16.66 -5.57 -8.76
CA GLU A 251 -16.86 -6.98 -9.16
C GLU A 251 -15.53 -7.62 -9.60
N GLY A 252 -14.70 -6.86 -10.30
CA GLY A 252 -13.34 -7.28 -10.65
C GLY A 252 -12.47 -7.48 -9.40
N SER A 253 -12.59 -6.59 -8.42
CA SER A 253 -11.83 -6.67 -7.16
C SER A 253 -12.26 -7.85 -6.28
N ILE A 254 -13.56 -8.18 -6.23
CA ILE A 254 -14.07 -9.35 -5.55
C ILE A 254 -13.49 -10.64 -6.15
N ARG A 255 -13.50 -10.77 -7.49
CA ARG A 255 -12.86 -11.89 -8.18
C ARG A 255 -11.35 -11.93 -8.03
N LEU A 256 -10.71 -10.75 -7.92
CA LEU A 256 -9.27 -10.66 -7.69
C LEU A 256 -8.91 -11.14 -6.28
N ALA A 257 -9.78 -10.94 -5.29
CA ALA A 257 -9.57 -11.44 -3.93
C ALA A 257 -9.38 -12.97 -3.93
N ASP A 258 -10.26 -13.72 -4.62
CA ASP A 258 -10.16 -15.17 -4.77
C ASP A 258 -8.81 -15.57 -5.41
N ALA A 259 -8.38 -14.83 -6.44
CA ALA A 259 -7.14 -15.11 -7.16
C ALA A 259 -5.87 -14.72 -6.36
N LEU A 260 -5.96 -13.77 -5.44
CA LEU A 260 -4.85 -13.37 -4.56
C LEU A 260 -4.69 -14.31 -3.36
N ASP A 261 -5.79 -14.85 -2.83
CA ASP A 261 -5.77 -15.94 -1.85
C ASP A 261 -5.04 -17.16 -2.43
N ASP A 262 -5.43 -17.60 -3.64
CA ASP A 262 -4.74 -18.66 -4.36
C ASP A 262 -3.23 -18.37 -4.59
N ALA A 263 -2.86 -17.10 -4.76
CA ALA A 263 -1.47 -16.65 -4.92
C ALA A 263 -0.70 -16.51 -3.59
N GLY A 264 -1.36 -16.74 -2.45
CA GLY A 264 -0.77 -16.75 -1.11
C GLY A 264 -0.73 -15.38 -0.43
N ALA A 265 -1.59 -14.44 -0.81
CA ALA A 265 -1.85 -13.23 -0.03
C ALA A 265 -2.69 -13.57 1.21
N ASP A 266 -2.47 -12.85 2.30
CA ASP A 266 -3.14 -13.04 3.58
C ASP A 266 -4.11 -11.92 3.91
N LEU A 267 -3.94 -10.75 3.29
CA LEU A 267 -4.83 -9.60 3.48
C LEU A 267 -4.85 -8.69 2.26
N ILE A 268 -6.04 -8.16 1.96
CA ILE A 268 -6.24 -7.13 0.94
C ILE A 268 -6.53 -5.79 1.59
N ASP A 269 -5.66 -4.78 1.38
CA ASP A 269 -5.92 -3.38 1.72
C ASP A 269 -6.74 -2.73 0.60
N VAL A 270 -8.01 -2.42 0.90
CA VAL A 270 -8.99 -1.97 -0.09
C VAL A 270 -9.08 -0.45 -0.16
N SER A 271 -8.43 0.12 -1.17
CA SER A 271 -8.52 1.53 -1.54
C SER A 271 -9.35 1.72 -2.82
N SER A 272 -9.22 2.86 -3.53
CA SER A 272 -9.91 3.11 -4.80
C SER A 272 -9.25 4.18 -5.67
N GLY A 273 -9.53 4.15 -6.97
CA GLY A 273 -9.19 5.19 -7.95
C GLY A 273 -7.71 5.30 -8.27
N GLY A 274 -7.34 6.44 -8.86
CA GLY A 274 -5.97 6.81 -9.18
C GLY A 274 -5.51 6.47 -10.60
N ILE A 275 -6.32 5.76 -11.41
CA ILE A 275 -5.98 5.38 -12.79
C ILE A 275 -6.19 6.53 -13.78
N SER A 276 -7.09 7.45 -13.45
CA SER A 276 -7.47 8.63 -14.24
C SER A 276 -7.26 9.90 -13.43
N PRO A 277 -6.93 11.06 -14.05
CA PRO A 277 -6.84 12.34 -13.36
C PRO A 277 -8.22 12.86 -12.92
N ASP A 278 -9.29 12.52 -13.64
CA ASP A 278 -10.65 13.03 -13.43
C ASP A 278 -11.65 11.92 -13.04
N PRO A 279 -11.43 11.19 -11.93
CA PRO A 279 -12.32 10.11 -11.52
C PRO A 279 -13.68 10.68 -11.07
N GLN A 280 -14.77 9.99 -11.42
CA GLN A 280 -16.13 10.38 -11.01
C GLN A 280 -16.46 9.87 -9.60
N ILE A 281 -15.82 10.42 -8.58
CA ILE A 281 -16.04 10.03 -7.19
C ILE A 281 -17.32 10.70 -6.67
N PRO A 282 -18.39 9.94 -6.31
CA PRO A 282 -19.68 10.54 -5.96
C PRO A 282 -19.63 11.36 -4.66
N HIS A 283 -18.81 10.98 -3.71
CA HIS A 283 -18.57 11.68 -2.45
C HIS A 283 -17.27 11.18 -1.79
N THR A 284 -16.64 12.03 -1.00
CA THR A 284 -15.42 11.73 -0.26
C THR A 284 -15.58 11.96 1.25
N GLY A 285 -16.78 11.68 1.78
CA GLY A 285 -17.11 11.79 3.20
C GLY A 285 -16.45 10.72 4.06
N ALA A 286 -16.81 10.71 5.34
CA ALA A 286 -16.31 9.72 6.29
C ALA A 286 -16.60 8.30 5.82
N GLY A 287 -15.56 7.45 5.77
CA GLY A 287 -15.68 6.04 5.42
C GLY A 287 -16.06 5.77 3.95
N TYR A 288 -15.82 6.70 3.02
CA TYR A 288 -16.33 6.61 1.65
C TYR A 288 -15.87 5.36 0.87
N GLN A 289 -14.75 4.73 1.27
CA GLN A 289 -14.25 3.49 0.66
C GLN A 289 -14.65 2.23 1.45
N VAL A 290 -15.08 2.35 2.71
CA VAL A 290 -15.47 1.21 3.56
C VAL A 290 -16.49 0.28 2.88
N PRO A 291 -17.50 0.77 2.12
CA PRO A 291 -18.43 -0.12 1.41
C PRO A 291 -17.77 -1.07 0.39
N TYR A 292 -16.59 -0.73 -0.14
CA TYR A 292 -15.86 -1.61 -1.06
C TYR A 292 -15.16 -2.73 -0.30
N ALA A 293 -14.52 -2.41 0.83
CA ALA A 293 -13.95 -3.41 1.72
C ALA A 293 -15.04 -4.39 2.19
N GLU A 294 -16.17 -3.88 2.68
CA GLU A 294 -17.31 -4.68 3.09
C GLU A 294 -17.82 -5.61 1.99
N ARG A 295 -17.86 -5.16 0.74
CA ARG A 295 -18.23 -6.01 -0.40
C ARG A 295 -17.22 -7.11 -0.66
N VAL A 296 -15.91 -6.80 -0.60
CA VAL A 296 -14.86 -7.82 -0.73
C VAL A 296 -14.99 -8.86 0.37
N THR A 297 -15.14 -8.42 1.64
CA THR A 297 -15.32 -9.32 2.80
C THR A 297 -16.53 -10.25 2.63
N ARG A 298 -17.65 -9.74 2.14
CA ARG A 298 -18.93 -10.50 2.10
C ARG A 298 -19.17 -11.28 0.82
N GLU A 299 -18.61 -10.85 -0.30
CA GLU A 299 -18.95 -11.37 -1.61
C GLU A 299 -17.84 -12.22 -2.26
N SER A 300 -16.57 -12.15 -1.76
CA SER A 300 -15.51 -13.06 -2.20
C SER A 300 -15.68 -14.45 -1.57
N ASN A 301 -15.08 -15.46 -2.20
CA ASN A 301 -15.00 -16.82 -1.63
C ASN A 301 -13.63 -17.07 -0.96
N ALA A 302 -12.76 -16.06 -0.98
CA ALA A 302 -11.41 -16.13 -0.42
C ALA A 302 -11.43 -16.25 1.10
N ASP A 303 -10.51 -17.02 1.66
CA ASP A 303 -10.20 -17.05 3.09
C ASP A 303 -9.05 -16.06 3.39
N ILE A 304 -9.31 -14.77 3.10
CA ILE A 304 -8.32 -13.70 3.15
C ILE A 304 -8.83 -12.53 4.01
N GLY A 305 -7.96 -11.96 4.83
CA GLY A 305 -8.30 -10.76 5.59
C GLY A 305 -8.55 -9.54 4.71
N VAL A 306 -9.32 -8.59 5.19
CA VAL A 306 -9.63 -7.34 4.48
C VAL A 306 -9.36 -6.14 5.37
N GLY A 307 -8.63 -5.16 4.83
CA GLY A 307 -8.42 -3.86 5.45
C GLY A 307 -9.24 -2.77 4.78
N ALA A 308 -9.87 -1.90 5.56
CA ALA A 308 -10.64 -0.77 5.08
C ALA A 308 -9.91 0.55 5.31
N VAL A 309 -9.69 1.31 4.25
CA VAL A 309 -9.11 2.66 4.30
C VAL A 309 -10.06 3.68 3.68
N GLY A 310 -9.96 4.95 4.05
CA GLY A 310 -10.61 6.06 3.35
C GLY A 310 -11.61 6.85 4.19
N GLY A 311 -11.16 7.98 4.72
CA GLY A 311 -12.00 8.89 5.52
C GLY A 311 -12.36 8.35 6.89
N ILE A 312 -11.60 7.40 7.45
CA ILE A 312 -11.68 6.98 8.85
C ILE A 312 -10.92 8.02 9.66
N THR A 313 -11.63 8.74 10.56
CA THR A 313 -11.08 9.92 11.26
C THR A 313 -11.47 10.01 12.73
N SER A 314 -12.20 9.02 13.25
CA SER A 314 -12.57 8.97 14.66
C SER A 314 -12.50 7.55 15.22
N PRO A 315 -12.25 7.39 16.54
CA PRO A 315 -12.24 6.09 17.19
C PRO A 315 -13.53 5.29 16.97
N ALA A 316 -14.68 5.91 17.17
CA ALA A 316 -15.99 5.25 17.01
C ALA A 316 -16.22 4.77 15.56
N GLN A 317 -15.71 5.49 14.55
CA GLN A 317 -15.82 5.06 13.16
C GLN A 317 -14.88 3.88 12.88
N ALA A 318 -13.65 3.89 13.41
CA ALA A 318 -12.71 2.79 13.26
C ALA A 318 -13.24 1.51 13.93
N ASP A 319 -13.78 1.63 15.15
CA ASP A 319 -14.37 0.53 15.90
C ASP A 319 -15.64 -0.03 15.21
N GLU A 320 -16.48 0.83 14.63
CA GLU A 320 -17.67 0.42 13.87
C GLU A 320 -17.33 -0.46 12.67
N VAL A 321 -16.21 -0.18 11.98
CA VAL A 321 -15.76 -1.00 10.84
C VAL A 321 -15.50 -2.44 11.29
N ILE A 322 -14.86 -2.62 12.44
CA ILE A 322 -14.54 -3.95 12.98
C ILE A 322 -15.78 -4.62 13.57
N ARG A 323 -16.49 -3.95 14.50
CA ARG A 323 -17.65 -4.53 15.21
C ARG A 323 -18.80 -4.96 14.30
N ASN A 324 -18.91 -4.39 13.11
CA ASN A 324 -19.94 -4.74 12.13
C ASN A 324 -19.43 -5.68 11.03
N ASP A 325 -18.26 -6.30 11.22
CA ASP A 325 -17.65 -7.25 10.27
C ASP A 325 -17.57 -6.67 8.83
N ARG A 326 -17.21 -5.37 8.74
CA ARG A 326 -17.04 -4.70 7.44
C ARG A 326 -15.63 -4.85 6.90
N ALA A 327 -14.67 -5.03 7.79
CA ALA A 327 -13.27 -5.36 7.50
C ALA A 327 -12.59 -5.86 8.78
N ASP A 328 -11.42 -6.49 8.65
CA ASP A 328 -10.59 -6.99 9.75
C ASP A 328 -9.63 -5.94 10.32
N LEU A 329 -9.25 -4.95 9.50
CA LEU A 329 -8.38 -3.83 9.86
C LEU A 329 -9.00 -2.49 9.52
N ALA A 330 -8.90 -1.54 10.45
CA ALA A 330 -9.13 -0.12 10.23
C ALA A 330 -7.79 0.56 9.85
N ILE A 331 -7.69 1.00 8.59
CA ILE A 331 -6.46 1.56 8.03
C ILE A 331 -6.60 3.09 7.94
N LEU A 332 -5.72 3.80 8.62
CA LEU A 332 -5.76 5.26 8.71
C LEU A 332 -4.54 5.89 8.04
N ALA A 333 -4.81 6.89 7.18
CA ALA A 333 -3.78 7.66 6.48
C ALA A 333 -3.66 9.08 7.08
N ARG A 334 -4.40 10.03 6.51
CA ARG A 334 -4.32 11.46 6.86
C ARG A 334 -4.60 11.74 8.34
N GLU A 335 -5.37 10.88 9.01
CA GLU A 335 -5.57 11.02 10.46
C GLU A 335 -4.27 10.78 11.22
N HIS A 336 -3.51 9.74 10.87
CA HIS A 336 -2.18 9.52 11.47
C HIS A 336 -1.14 10.59 11.09
N LEU A 337 -1.34 11.40 10.05
CA LEU A 337 -0.50 12.59 9.81
C LEU A 337 -0.81 13.71 10.81
N ARG A 338 -2.09 13.86 11.20
CA ARG A 338 -2.55 14.88 12.17
C ARG A 338 -2.32 14.44 13.60
N ASP A 339 -2.62 13.17 13.89
CA ASP A 339 -2.51 12.57 15.21
C ASP A 339 -1.70 11.26 15.17
N PRO A 340 -0.39 11.31 15.39
CA PRO A 340 0.45 10.11 15.48
C PRO A 340 0.07 9.18 16.65
N TYR A 341 -0.64 9.69 17.65
CA TYR A 341 -1.07 8.98 18.86
C TYR A 341 -2.53 8.55 18.81
N PHE A 342 -3.11 8.49 17.61
CA PHE A 342 -4.52 8.14 17.42
C PHE A 342 -4.94 6.88 18.18
N SER A 343 -4.14 5.80 18.15
CA SER A 343 -4.52 4.55 18.82
C SER A 343 -4.58 4.69 20.34
N LEU A 344 -3.67 5.45 20.96
CA LEU A 344 -3.73 5.74 22.40
C LEU A 344 -4.93 6.62 22.75
N HIS A 345 -5.24 7.62 21.93
CA HIS A 345 -6.42 8.46 22.11
C HIS A 345 -7.70 7.65 21.92
N ALA A 346 -7.74 6.76 20.91
CA ALA A 346 -8.87 5.88 20.65
C ALA A 346 -9.11 4.91 21.81
N ALA A 347 -8.05 4.28 22.36
CA ALA A 347 -8.14 3.39 23.50
C ALA A 347 -8.74 4.10 24.73
N ARG A 348 -8.33 5.33 24.99
CA ARG A 348 -8.92 6.15 26.05
C ARG A 348 -10.38 6.50 25.77
N ASP A 349 -10.70 6.93 24.55
CA ASP A 349 -12.04 7.42 24.19
C ASP A 349 -13.06 6.27 24.09
N LEU A 350 -12.61 5.03 23.87
CA LEU A 350 -13.41 3.80 23.84
C LEU A 350 -13.35 3.02 25.17
N ASP A 351 -12.66 3.55 26.19
CA ASP A 351 -12.49 2.94 27.51
C ASP A 351 -11.82 1.55 27.50
N ASP A 352 -10.83 1.38 26.57
CA ASP A 352 -10.06 0.14 26.37
C ASP A 352 -8.55 0.42 26.32
N LEU A 353 -7.97 0.81 27.45
CA LEU A 353 -6.55 1.13 27.56
C LEU A 353 -5.62 -0.10 27.47
N GLU A 354 -6.16 -1.32 27.64
CA GLU A 354 -5.36 -2.55 27.52
C GLU A 354 -4.98 -2.84 26.07
N GLY A 355 -5.79 -2.39 25.10
CA GLY A 355 -5.56 -2.60 23.68
C GLY A 355 -4.49 -1.70 23.04
N ALA A 356 -4.09 -0.61 23.73
CA ALA A 356 -3.01 0.26 23.30
C ALA A 356 -2.32 0.92 24.53
N GLU A 357 -1.40 0.18 25.14
CA GLU A 357 -0.67 0.68 26.33
C GLU A 357 0.30 1.81 25.96
N PRO A 358 0.23 2.96 26.66
CA PRO A 358 1.22 4.02 26.50
C PRO A 358 2.58 3.57 27.02
N PRO A 359 3.70 4.04 26.43
CA PRO A 359 5.03 3.83 26.99
C PRO A 359 5.07 4.26 28.45
N VAL A 360 5.87 3.54 29.27
CA VAL A 360 5.97 3.83 30.72
C VAL A 360 6.31 5.29 31.02
N GLN A 361 7.05 5.94 30.12
CA GLN A 361 7.41 7.35 30.24
C GLN A 361 6.19 8.28 30.06
N TYR A 362 5.12 7.82 29.41
CA TYR A 362 3.93 8.60 29.08
C TYR A 362 2.72 8.29 29.98
N GLN A 363 2.82 7.26 30.85
CA GLN A 363 1.71 6.81 31.71
C GLN A 363 1.06 7.90 32.56
N ARG A 364 1.78 9.02 32.83
CA ARG A 364 1.20 10.15 33.57
C ARG A 364 0.27 11.01 32.72
N GLY A 365 0.24 10.78 31.41
CA GLY A 365 -0.59 11.53 30.46
C GLY A 365 -1.87 10.81 30.04
N PHE A 366 -1.98 9.52 30.40
CA PHE A 366 -3.09 8.64 30.06
C PHE A 366 -3.77 8.02 31.27
#